data_af2941aa85b2f112b49ff94be88885ea
#
_entry.id   af2941aa85b2f112b49ff94be88885ea
#
_cell.length_a   1.000
_cell.length_b   1.000
_cell.length_c   1.000
_cell.angle_alpha   90.00
_cell.angle_beta   90.00
_cell.angle_gamma   90.00
#
_symmetry.space_group_name_H-M   'P 1'
#
loop_
_entity.id
_entity.type
_entity.pdbx_description
1 polymer ?
#
loop_
_entity_poly.entity_id
_entity_poly.type
_entity_poly.pdbx_seq_one_letter_code
_entity_poly.pdbx_strand_id
1 'polypeptide(L)'
;ADAANPLGETAMTARTALTEVHSRAFDNKANAQAYVAAISSGDAFFNAIVDERAWEFAGECVRKYDLIRWGLLSKKIDQFKEDYRQLTTIAPKYIFYKMKADDEYSIDMSSICWYEYPSFVNEINNELDVKNAIKNATDPNWKYVPGWGTFPNGKIEKDATTKQEVFKEDGSTSNDSNLSGLTDYVSTGLNKTVKNRHLIPLGSKTISESNGTLANSYGF
;
A
#
# COMPACT_ATOMS: atom_id res chain seq x y z
N ALA A 1 13.02 25.43 7.99
CA ALA A 1 13.33 26.48 6.99
C ALA A 1 12.05 26.97 6.36
N ASP A 2 11.89 28.26 6.22
CA ASP A 2 10.78 28.85 5.48
C ASP A 2 10.86 28.40 4.02
N ALA A 3 9.74 27.92 3.45
CA ALA A 3 9.68 27.44 2.08
C ALA A 3 10.07 28.53 1.04
N ALA A 4 9.97 29.79 1.41
CA ALA A 4 10.29 30.94 0.56
C ALA A 4 11.73 31.43 0.71
N ASN A 5 12.46 31.03 1.74
CA ASN A 5 13.83 31.50 1.96
C ASN A 5 14.84 30.71 1.11
N PRO A 6 15.82 31.36 0.48
CA PRO A 6 16.88 30.68 -0.25
C PRO A 6 17.71 29.75 0.64
N LEU A 7 18.14 28.64 0.07
CA LEU A 7 19.04 27.68 0.72
C LEU A 7 20.47 27.92 0.24
N GLY A 8 21.30 28.49 1.11
CA GLY A 8 22.70 28.75 0.82
C GLY A 8 22.94 29.74 -0.32
N GLU A 9 24.04 29.57 -1.04
CA GLU A 9 24.51 30.47 -2.12
C GLU A 9 23.71 30.35 -3.44
N THR A 10 22.86 29.33 -3.58
CA THR A 10 22.21 28.96 -4.85
C THR A 10 20.96 29.77 -5.15
N ALA A 11 20.48 30.66 -4.27
CA ALA A 11 19.20 31.36 -4.37
C ALA A 11 17.98 30.44 -4.56
N MET A 12 18.16 29.11 -4.49
CA MET A 12 17.09 28.12 -4.61
C MET A 12 16.31 28.03 -3.29
N THR A 13 15.01 28.19 -3.35
CA THR A 13 14.13 27.98 -2.21
C THR A 13 13.76 26.50 -2.08
N ALA A 14 13.33 26.08 -0.88
CA ALA A 14 12.81 24.73 -0.69
C ALA A 14 11.60 24.43 -1.61
N ARG A 15 10.75 25.44 -1.85
CA ARG A 15 9.60 25.32 -2.75
C ARG A 15 10.04 25.14 -4.21
N THR A 16 11.02 25.91 -4.68
CA THR A 16 11.57 25.74 -6.04
C THR A 16 12.17 24.35 -6.23
N ALA A 17 12.95 23.89 -5.24
CA ALA A 17 13.56 22.57 -5.29
C ALA A 17 12.50 21.44 -5.34
N LEU A 18 11.46 21.54 -4.47
CA LEU A 18 10.36 20.56 -4.49
C LEU A 18 9.62 20.59 -5.83
N THR A 19 9.36 21.78 -6.38
CA THR A 19 8.69 21.92 -7.69
C THR A 19 9.50 21.27 -8.80
N GLU A 20 10.81 21.45 -8.81
CA GLU A 20 11.70 20.86 -9.81
C GLU A 20 11.67 19.33 -9.76
N VAL A 21 11.80 18.75 -8.57
CA VAL A 21 11.75 17.30 -8.37
C VAL A 21 10.38 16.74 -8.77
N HIS A 22 9.32 17.30 -8.21
CA HIS A 22 7.95 16.84 -8.45
C HIS A 22 7.55 16.91 -9.94
N SER A 23 7.97 17.97 -10.64
CA SER A 23 7.63 18.18 -12.05
C SER A 23 8.23 17.14 -12.99
N ARG A 24 9.24 16.38 -12.57
CA ARG A 24 9.85 15.32 -13.41
C ARG A 24 8.90 14.15 -13.67
N ALA A 25 7.99 13.90 -12.74
CA ALA A 25 7.04 12.79 -12.82
C ALA A 25 5.79 13.11 -13.67
N PHE A 26 5.63 14.32 -14.18
CA PHE A 26 4.43 14.76 -14.89
C PHE A 26 4.74 15.22 -16.33
N ASP A 27 3.96 14.74 -17.28
CA ASP A 27 4.00 15.24 -18.65
C ASP A 27 3.57 16.72 -18.71
N ASN A 28 2.50 17.06 -17.96
CA ASN A 28 2.05 18.43 -17.79
C ASN A 28 2.65 19.06 -16.53
N LYS A 29 3.77 19.73 -16.68
CA LYS A 29 4.49 20.40 -15.59
C LYS A 29 3.67 21.48 -14.88
N ALA A 30 2.69 22.09 -15.54
CA ALA A 30 1.85 23.11 -14.94
C ALA A 30 1.00 22.55 -13.78
N ASN A 31 0.52 21.31 -13.89
CA ASN A 31 -0.22 20.64 -12.83
C ASN A 31 0.66 20.41 -11.59
N ALA A 32 1.89 19.97 -11.79
CA ALA A 32 2.85 19.77 -10.71
C ALA A 32 3.21 21.08 -10.00
N GLN A 33 3.42 22.16 -10.78
CA GLN A 33 3.69 23.50 -10.24
C GLN A 33 2.51 24.02 -9.43
N ALA A 34 1.28 23.88 -9.93
CA ALA A 34 0.07 24.29 -9.22
C ALA A 34 -0.11 23.53 -7.90
N TYR A 35 0.14 22.20 -7.92
CA TYR A 35 0.10 21.39 -6.70
C TYR A 35 1.08 21.90 -5.64
N VAL A 36 2.36 22.06 -5.97
CA VAL A 36 3.37 22.53 -5.02
C VAL A 36 3.09 23.96 -4.55
N ALA A 37 2.58 24.82 -5.43
CA ALA A 37 2.22 26.20 -5.08
C ALA A 37 1.07 26.26 -4.06
N ALA A 38 0.12 25.32 -4.12
CA ALA A 38 -1.02 25.26 -3.22
C ALA A 38 -0.67 24.75 -1.81
N ILE A 39 0.49 24.12 -1.61
CA ILE A 39 0.90 23.63 -0.30
C ILE A 39 1.23 24.79 0.62
N SER A 40 0.58 24.88 1.79
CA SER A 40 0.89 25.89 2.81
C SER A 40 2.30 25.71 3.38
N SER A 41 2.81 26.74 4.04
CA SER A 41 4.12 26.70 4.71
C SER A 41 4.11 25.88 6.01
N GLY A 42 5.27 25.66 6.58
CA GLY A 42 5.42 24.95 7.85
C GLY A 42 5.26 23.44 7.72
N ASP A 43 4.48 22.84 8.62
CA ASP A 43 4.35 21.37 8.72
C ASP A 43 3.75 20.73 7.46
N ALA A 44 2.80 21.39 6.79
CA ALA A 44 2.22 20.88 5.55
C ALA A 44 3.29 20.78 4.44
N PHE A 45 4.14 21.79 4.33
CA PHE A 45 5.22 21.78 3.36
C PHE A 45 6.31 20.76 3.73
N PHE A 46 6.64 20.63 5.01
CA PHE A 46 7.57 19.59 5.48
C PHE A 46 7.03 18.19 5.17
N ASN A 47 5.75 17.93 5.44
CA ASN A 47 5.14 16.64 5.12
C ASN A 47 5.16 16.35 3.61
N ALA A 48 4.93 17.34 2.76
CA ALA A 48 5.05 17.18 1.32
C ALA A 48 6.49 16.78 0.89
N ILE A 49 7.51 17.36 1.51
CA ILE A 49 8.91 16.91 1.28
C ILE A 49 9.11 15.47 1.76
N VAL A 50 8.55 15.11 2.92
CA VAL A 50 8.63 13.76 3.46
C VAL A 50 8.00 12.75 2.50
N ASP A 51 6.87 13.08 1.90
CA ASP A 51 6.15 12.21 0.97
C ASP A 51 6.85 12.15 -0.40
N GLU A 52 7.28 13.28 -0.94
CA GLU A 52 8.07 13.32 -2.18
C GLU A 52 9.33 12.44 -2.10
N ARG A 53 10.06 12.52 -0.99
CA ARG A 53 11.23 11.65 -0.79
C ARG A 53 10.87 10.18 -0.64
N ALA A 54 9.67 9.83 -0.24
CA ALA A 54 9.21 8.46 -0.23
C ALA A 54 9.01 7.92 -1.65
N TRP A 55 8.46 8.74 -2.53
CA TRP A 55 8.22 8.38 -3.93
C TRP A 55 9.51 8.36 -4.74
N GLU A 56 10.33 9.39 -4.61
CA GLU A 56 11.59 9.55 -5.36
C GLU A 56 12.59 8.42 -5.04
N PHE A 57 12.69 8.02 -3.79
CA PHE A 57 13.64 6.99 -3.35
C PHE A 57 12.97 5.63 -3.07
N ALA A 58 11.84 5.35 -3.71
CA ALA A 58 11.19 4.05 -3.59
C ALA A 58 12.14 2.94 -4.10
N GLY A 59 12.42 1.95 -3.24
CA GLY A 59 13.33 0.85 -3.57
C GLY A 59 14.83 1.12 -3.33
N GLU A 60 15.26 2.36 -3.06
CA GLU A 60 16.68 2.69 -2.85
C GLU A 60 17.17 2.47 -1.41
N CYS A 61 16.33 1.97 -0.52
CA CYS A 61 16.64 1.67 0.88
C CYS A 61 17.13 2.86 1.74
N VAL A 62 17.03 4.09 1.25
CA VAL A 62 17.45 5.30 2.00
C VAL A 62 16.37 5.85 2.92
N ARG A 63 15.12 5.51 2.70
CA ARG A 63 13.94 6.02 3.43
C ARG A 63 14.06 5.88 4.94
N LYS A 64 14.56 4.76 5.44
CA LYS A 64 14.75 4.52 6.87
C LYS A 64 15.61 5.59 7.53
N TYR A 65 16.69 5.98 6.88
CA TYR A 65 17.63 6.98 7.43
C TYR A 65 17.03 8.38 7.48
N ASP A 66 16.23 8.74 6.49
CA ASP A 66 15.47 9.99 6.49
C ASP A 66 14.48 10.03 7.66
N LEU A 67 13.71 8.97 7.84
CA LEU A 67 12.73 8.88 8.92
C LEU A 67 13.39 8.92 10.31
N ILE A 68 14.56 8.30 10.47
CA ILE A 68 15.35 8.38 11.70
C ILE A 68 15.79 9.82 11.94
N ARG A 69 16.41 10.46 10.94
CA ARG A 69 16.92 11.83 11.02
C ARG A 69 15.84 12.85 11.39
N TRP A 70 14.61 12.63 10.91
CA TRP A 70 13.47 13.50 11.19
C TRP A 70 12.67 13.10 12.43
N GLY A 71 13.04 12.03 13.13
CA GLY A 71 12.29 11.52 14.27
C GLY A 71 10.91 10.94 13.91
N LEU A 72 10.69 10.56 12.65
CA LEU A 72 9.41 10.11 12.11
C LEU A 72 9.26 8.59 11.97
N LEU A 73 10.31 7.81 12.27
CA LEU A 73 10.32 6.37 12.01
C LEU A 73 9.14 5.65 12.69
N SER A 74 8.95 5.87 13.99
CA SER A 74 7.85 5.25 14.75
C SER A 74 6.49 5.65 14.17
N LYS A 75 6.25 6.96 14.01
CA LYS A 75 4.99 7.49 13.49
C LYS A 75 4.64 6.92 12.11
N LYS A 76 5.61 6.86 11.18
CA LYS A 76 5.35 6.36 9.82
C LYS A 76 5.17 4.84 9.78
N ILE A 77 5.80 4.09 10.69
CA ILE A 77 5.54 2.65 10.82
C ILE A 77 4.15 2.40 11.42
N ASP A 78 3.72 3.18 12.42
CA ASP A 78 2.38 3.04 12.99
C ASP A 78 1.30 3.42 11.96
N GLN A 79 1.53 4.47 11.15
CA GLN A 79 0.68 4.81 10.02
C GLN A 79 0.62 3.65 9.01
N PHE A 80 1.75 3.09 8.60
CA PHE A 80 1.79 1.94 7.70
C PHE A 80 1.00 0.73 8.23
N LYS A 81 1.09 0.45 9.54
CA LYS A 81 0.32 -0.64 10.15
C LYS A 81 -1.17 -0.41 10.03
N GLU A 82 -1.62 0.83 10.23
CA GLU A 82 -3.04 1.18 10.10
C GLU A 82 -3.50 1.11 8.65
N ASP A 83 -2.75 1.70 7.73
CA ASP A 83 -3.03 1.66 6.29
C ASP A 83 -3.10 0.21 5.80
N TYR A 84 -2.19 -0.65 6.29
CA TYR A 84 -2.19 -2.07 5.94
C TYR A 84 -3.43 -2.82 6.46
N ARG A 85 -3.89 -2.52 7.70
CA ARG A 85 -5.12 -3.11 8.22
C ARG A 85 -6.35 -2.67 7.42
N GLN A 86 -6.35 -1.43 6.95
CA GLN A 86 -7.44 -0.91 6.12
C GLN A 86 -7.41 -1.46 4.70
N LEU A 87 -6.24 -1.85 4.18
CA LEU A 87 -6.10 -2.36 2.82
C LEU A 87 -7.07 -3.51 2.52
N THR A 88 -7.27 -4.43 3.45
CA THR A 88 -8.17 -5.58 3.27
C THR A 88 -9.65 -5.19 3.20
N THR A 89 -10.01 -4.02 3.73
CA THR A 89 -11.39 -3.51 3.68
C THR A 89 -11.68 -2.71 2.43
N ILE A 90 -10.67 -2.02 1.88
CA ILE A 90 -10.82 -1.18 0.67
C ILE A 90 -10.39 -1.89 -0.61
N ALA A 91 -9.59 -2.94 -0.49
CA ALA A 91 -9.14 -3.71 -1.65
C ALA A 91 -10.32 -4.45 -2.31
N PRO A 92 -10.32 -4.63 -3.63
CA PRO A 92 -11.35 -5.37 -4.31
C PRO A 92 -11.35 -6.84 -3.86
N LYS A 93 -12.55 -7.41 -3.65
CA LYS A 93 -12.73 -8.82 -3.33
C LYS A 93 -12.31 -9.72 -4.47
N TYR A 94 -12.56 -9.27 -5.70
CA TYR A 94 -12.20 -9.96 -6.94
C TYR A 94 -11.67 -8.96 -7.95
N ILE A 95 -10.73 -9.41 -8.78
CA ILE A 95 -10.15 -8.62 -9.87
C ILE A 95 -10.68 -9.19 -11.17
N PHE A 96 -11.28 -8.35 -11.99
CA PHE A 96 -11.80 -8.71 -13.31
C PHE A 96 -10.81 -8.28 -14.39
N TYR A 97 -10.71 -9.11 -15.41
CA TYR A 97 -9.85 -8.85 -16.57
C TYR A 97 -10.41 -9.57 -17.80
N LYS A 98 -9.97 -9.17 -18.99
CA LYS A 98 -10.28 -9.87 -20.22
C LYS A 98 -9.07 -10.64 -20.73
N MET A 99 -9.36 -11.77 -21.35
CA MET A 99 -8.40 -12.41 -22.26
C MET A 99 -8.43 -11.66 -23.59
N LYS A 100 -7.32 -11.66 -24.32
CA LYS A 100 -7.30 -11.10 -25.68
C LYS A 100 -8.18 -11.89 -26.61
N ALA A 101 -8.83 -11.21 -27.55
CA ALA A 101 -9.74 -11.87 -28.48
C ALA A 101 -9.03 -12.84 -29.45
N ASP A 102 -7.77 -12.57 -29.75
CA ASP A 102 -6.92 -13.32 -30.69
C ASP A 102 -5.96 -14.30 -29.97
N ASP A 103 -5.88 -14.26 -28.65
CA ASP A 103 -5.01 -15.11 -27.85
C ASP A 103 -5.64 -15.40 -26.47
N GLU A 104 -6.27 -16.56 -26.35
CA GLU A 104 -6.91 -17.00 -25.11
C GLU A 104 -5.97 -17.26 -23.92
N TYR A 105 -4.66 -17.21 -24.14
CA TYR A 105 -3.63 -17.38 -23.10
C TYR A 105 -3.05 -16.05 -22.61
N SER A 106 -3.34 -14.95 -23.30
CA SER A 106 -2.84 -13.62 -22.96
C SER A 106 -3.90 -12.71 -22.40
N ILE A 107 -3.55 -12.00 -21.32
CA ILE A 107 -4.43 -11.01 -20.69
C ILE A 107 -4.36 -9.70 -21.48
N ASP A 108 -5.50 -9.08 -21.71
CA ASP A 108 -5.56 -7.67 -22.10
C ASP A 108 -5.32 -6.80 -20.85
N MET A 109 -4.09 -6.32 -20.71
CA MET A 109 -3.65 -5.54 -19.55
C MET A 109 -4.46 -4.25 -19.34
N SER A 110 -5.03 -3.68 -20.41
CA SER A 110 -5.87 -2.47 -20.32
C SER A 110 -7.24 -2.73 -19.71
N SER A 111 -7.68 -3.99 -19.68
CA SER A 111 -8.99 -4.41 -19.16
C SER A 111 -9.01 -4.70 -17.66
N ILE A 112 -7.85 -4.71 -16.99
CA ILE A 112 -7.75 -5.09 -15.58
C ILE A 112 -8.42 -4.06 -14.70
N CYS A 113 -9.42 -4.48 -13.94
CA CYS A 113 -10.17 -3.65 -13.01
C CYS A 113 -9.57 -3.78 -11.60
N TRP A 114 -8.68 -2.84 -11.24
CA TRP A 114 -7.96 -2.86 -9.96
C TRP A 114 -8.77 -2.35 -8.76
N TYR A 115 -9.68 -1.38 -8.99
CA TYR A 115 -10.40 -0.66 -7.93
C TYR A 115 -11.91 -0.59 -8.18
N GLU A 116 -12.32 -0.53 -9.43
CA GLU A 116 -13.71 -0.46 -9.82
C GLU A 116 -14.09 -1.74 -10.55
N TYR A 117 -15.30 -2.23 -10.29
CA TYR A 117 -15.81 -3.38 -11.01
C TYR A 117 -16.34 -2.97 -12.39
N PRO A 118 -16.30 -3.88 -13.38
CA PRO A 118 -16.97 -3.64 -14.66
C PRO A 118 -18.44 -3.30 -14.47
N SER A 119 -19.01 -2.50 -15.37
CA SER A 119 -20.38 -2.01 -15.26
C SER A 119 -21.48 -3.09 -15.22
N PHE A 120 -21.19 -4.30 -15.66
CA PHE A 120 -22.09 -5.45 -15.57
C PHE A 120 -22.08 -6.14 -14.20
N VAL A 121 -21.17 -5.74 -13.31
CA VAL A 121 -21.03 -6.25 -11.95
C VAL A 121 -21.71 -5.28 -11.00
N ASN A 122 -22.76 -5.72 -10.33
CA ASN A 122 -23.46 -4.87 -9.37
C ASN A 122 -22.84 -5.01 -7.98
N GLU A 123 -23.31 -5.98 -7.21
CA GLU A 123 -22.83 -6.24 -5.85
C GLU A 123 -22.22 -7.64 -5.78
N ILE A 124 -21.09 -7.76 -5.11
CA ILE A 124 -20.39 -9.02 -4.91
C ILE A 124 -20.25 -9.28 -3.41
N ASN A 125 -20.93 -10.31 -2.94
CA ASN A 125 -20.84 -10.79 -1.56
C ASN A 125 -20.03 -12.10 -1.48
N ASN A 126 -20.10 -12.93 -2.52
CA ASN A 126 -19.47 -14.24 -2.59
C ASN A 126 -19.12 -14.65 -4.02
N GLU A 127 -18.51 -15.82 -4.18
CA GLU A 127 -18.08 -16.34 -5.50
C GLU A 127 -19.23 -16.60 -6.47
N LEU A 128 -20.42 -16.95 -5.98
CA LEU A 128 -21.58 -17.20 -6.85
C LEU A 128 -22.02 -15.91 -7.55
N ASP A 129 -21.96 -14.77 -6.85
CA ASP A 129 -22.29 -13.47 -7.45
C ASP A 129 -21.36 -13.15 -8.61
N VAL A 130 -20.04 -13.43 -8.42
CA VAL A 130 -19.02 -13.25 -9.47
C VAL A 130 -19.30 -14.13 -10.67
N LYS A 131 -19.59 -15.43 -10.45
CA LYS A 131 -19.93 -16.37 -11.54
C LYS A 131 -21.16 -15.93 -12.32
N ASN A 132 -22.19 -15.46 -11.62
CA ASN A 132 -23.40 -14.95 -12.25
C ASN A 132 -23.13 -13.66 -13.04
N ALA A 133 -22.31 -12.76 -12.51
CA ALA A 133 -21.91 -11.55 -13.22
C ALA A 133 -21.18 -11.87 -14.53
N ILE A 134 -20.19 -12.76 -14.50
CA ILE A 134 -19.46 -13.21 -15.70
C ILE A 134 -20.39 -13.90 -16.70
N LYS A 135 -21.30 -14.75 -16.24
CA LYS A 135 -22.28 -15.44 -17.10
C LYS A 135 -23.21 -14.46 -17.84
N ASN A 136 -23.49 -13.33 -17.20
CA ASN A 136 -24.35 -12.27 -17.76
C ASN A 136 -23.56 -11.19 -18.54
N ALA A 137 -22.24 -11.29 -18.57
CA ALA A 137 -21.40 -10.37 -19.33
C ALA A 137 -21.64 -10.56 -20.84
N THR A 138 -21.72 -9.45 -21.58
CA THR A 138 -21.90 -9.47 -23.03
C THR A 138 -20.67 -10.03 -23.76
N ASP A 139 -19.48 -9.80 -23.19
CA ASP A 139 -18.22 -10.25 -23.73
C ASP A 139 -17.76 -11.53 -22.99
N PRO A 140 -17.63 -12.67 -23.67
CA PRO A 140 -17.28 -13.95 -23.05
C PRO A 140 -15.83 -14.03 -22.58
N ASN A 141 -14.98 -13.07 -22.97
CA ASN A 141 -13.58 -13.04 -22.62
C ASN A 141 -13.31 -12.57 -21.18
N TRP A 142 -14.32 -12.06 -20.49
CA TRP A 142 -14.19 -11.69 -19.08
C TRP A 142 -13.87 -12.90 -18.20
N LYS A 143 -12.88 -12.71 -17.33
CA LYS A 143 -12.44 -13.64 -16.30
C LYS A 143 -12.29 -12.89 -14.98
N TYR A 144 -12.11 -13.65 -13.91
CA TYR A 144 -11.84 -13.10 -12.59
C TYR A 144 -10.82 -13.93 -11.82
N VAL A 145 -10.18 -13.33 -10.85
CA VAL A 145 -9.37 -13.97 -9.82
C VAL A 145 -9.71 -13.40 -8.46
N PRO A 146 -9.49 -14.14 -7.36
CA PRO A 146 -9.57 -13.58 -6.02
C PRO A 146 -8.67 -12.36 -5.89
N GLY A 147 -9.19 -11.29 -5.29
CA GLY A 147 -8.45 -10.08 -4.95
C GLY A 147 -7.93 -10.13 -3.51
N TRP A 148 -7.56 -8.98 -2.98
CA TRP A 148 -7.03 -8.84 -1.62
C TRP A 148 -8.10 -8.47 -0.58
N GLY A 149 -9.30 -8.10 -1.04
CA GLY A 149 -10.43 -7.80 -0.17
C GLY A 149 -10.94 -9.05 0.54
N THR A 150 -11.51 -8.86 1.72
CA THR A 150 -12.10 -9.93 2.49
C THR A 150 -13.43 -10.40 1.88
N PHE A 151 -13.56 -11.68 1.64
CA PHE A 151 -14.80 -12.33 1.20
C PHE A 151 -14.99 -13.67 1.92
N PRO A 152 -16.25 -14.15 2.08
CA PRO A 152 -16.51 -15.43 2.71
C PRO A 152 -16.02 -16.58 1.83
N ASN A 153 -15.37 -17.56 2.44
CA ASN A 153 -15.08 -18.84 1.80
C ASN A 153 -16.30 -19.76 1.88
N GLY A 154 -16.39 -20.66 0.93
CA GLY A 154 -17.52 -21.58 0.87
C GLY A 154 -17.54 -22.40 -0.40
N LYS A 155 -18.66 -23.05 -0.63
CA LYS A 155 -18.87 -23.91 -1.81
C LYS A 155 -20.16 -23.54 -2.51
N ILE A 156 -20.14 -23.63 -3.85
CA ILE A 156 -21.35 -23.55 -4.66
C ILE A 156 -21.94 -24.94 -4.79
N GLU A 157 -23.14 -25.11 -4.27
CA GLU A 157 -23.91 -26.36 -4.30
C GLU A 157 -25.25 -26.14 -4.95
N LYS A 158 -25.86 -27.22 -5.47
CA LYS A 158 -27.24 -27.18 -5.96
C LYS A 158 -28.20 -27.42 -4.80
N ASP A 159 -29.13 -26.51 -4.60
CA ASP A 159 -30.22 -26.70 -3.66
C ASP A 159 -31.01 -27.97 -4.02
N ALA A 160 -31.30 -28.78 -3.02
CA ALA A 160 -31.95 -30.08 -3.22
C ALA A 160 -33.37 -29.96 -3.78
N THR A 161 -34.06 -28.85 -3.46
CA THR A 161 -35.47 -28.62 -3.82
C THR A 161 -35.57 -27.80 -5.10
N THR A 162 -34.93 -26.64 -5.15
CA THR A 162 -35.04 -25.69 -6.25
C THR A 162 -34.14 -26.02 -7.44
N LYS A 163 -33.09 -26.88 -7.22
CA LYS A 163 -32.05 -27.20 -8.18
C LYS A 163 -31.18 -25.99 -8.62
N GLN A 164 -31.39 -24.83 -7.98
CA GLN A 164 -30.57 -23.64 -8.23
C GLN A 164 -29.22 -23.73 -7.51
N GLU A 165 -28.24 -23.05 -8.06
CA GLU A 165 -26.94 -22.90 -7.41
C GLU A 165 -27.07 -21.95 -6.22
N VAL A 166 -26.56 -22.36 -5.08
CA VAL A 166 -26.50 -21.58 -3.83
C VAL A 166 -25.09 -21.59 -3.29
N PHE A 167 -24.66 -20.48 -2.73
CA PHE A 167 -23.39 -20.38 -2.05
C PHE A 167 -23.59 -20.74 -0.58
N LYS A 168 -22.83 -21.72 -0.10
CA LYS A 168 -22.78 -22.10 1.32
C LYS A 168 -21.44 -21.71 1.91
N GLU A 169 -21.48 -20.74 2.82
CA GLU A 169 -20.30 -20.32 3.56
C GLU A 169 -19.82 -21.44 4.51
N ASP A 170 -18.50 -21.56 4.66
CA ASP A 170 -17.88 -22.50 5.61
C ASP A 170 -17.52 -21.83 6.96
N GLY A 171 -17.83 -20.55 7.11
CA GLY A 171 -17.57 -19.76 8.32
C GLY A 171 -16.17 -19.15 8.37
N SER A 172 -15.35 -19.38 7.36
CA SER A 172 -14.03 -18.75 7.21
C SER A 172 -14.04 -17.62 6.16
N THR A 173 -12.95 -16.85 6.10
CA THR A 173 -12.78 -15.79 5.11
C THR A 173 -11.49 -15.95 4.32
N SER A 174 -11.40 -15.28 3.17
CA SER A 174 -10.20 -15.31 2.30
C SER A 174 -8.94 -14.83 3.02
N ASN A 175 -9.08 -14.00 4.05
CA ASN A 175 -7.95 -13.54 4.85
C ASN A 175 -7.29 -14.66 5.65
N ASP A 176 -8.04 -15.70 6.00
CA ASP A 176 -7.51 -16.83 6.74
C ASP A 176 -6.55 -17.67 5.90
N SER A 177 -6.71 -17.65 4.57
CA SER A 177 -5.89 -18.43 3.63
C SER A 177 -4.90 -17.62 2.80
N ASN A 178 -5.31 -16.46 2.28
CA ASN A 178 -4.49 -15.67 1.33
C ASN A 178 -3.54 -14.70 2.02
N LEU A 179 -3.91 -14.19 3.21
CA LEU A 179 -3.05 -13.32 4.01
C LEU A 179 -2.27 -14.08 5.07
N SER A 180 -2.58 -15.35 5.37
CA SER A 180 -1.91 -16.10 6.43
C SER A 180 -0.41 -16.25 6.17
N GLY A 181 0.01 -16.51 4.94
CA GLY A 181 1.43 -16.58 4.57
C GLY A 181 2.17 -15.24 4.65
N LEU A 182 1.50 -14.15 4.30
CA LEU A 182 2.01 -12.78 4.47
C LEU A 182 1.83 -12.28 5.91
N THR A 183 0.75 -12.71 6.60
CA THR A 183 0.43 -12.26 7.94
C THR A 183 1.37 -12.81 9.00
N ASP A 184 1.99 -13.97 8.84
CA ASP A 184 2.96 -14.46 9.83
C ASP A 184 4.20 -13.59 9.91
N TYR A 185 4.72 -13.11 8.78
CA TYR A 185 5.83 -12.16 8.76
C TYR A 185 5.40 -10.73 9.09
N VAL A 186 4.29 -10.27 8.53
CA VAL A 186 3.79 -8.91 8.70
C VAL A 186 3.11 -8.74 10.06
N SER A 187 2.30 -9.71 10.54
CA SER A 187 1.62 -9.63 11.83
C SER A 187 2.61 -9.61 12.99
N THR A 188 3.68 -10.39 12.92
CA THR A 188 4.76 -10.31 13.90
C THR A 188 5.39 -8.92 13.93
N GLY A 189 5.55 -8.27 12.78
CA GLY A 189 6.02 -6.88 12.67
C GLY A 189 4.96 -5.86 13.10
N LEU A 190 3.69 -6.05 12.69
CA LEU A 190 2.58 -5.15 12.99
C LEU A 190 2.30 -5.03 14.50
N ASN A 191 2.50 -6.10 15.26
CA ASN A 191 2.26 -6.14 16.70
C ASN A 191 3.42 -5.61 17.55
N LYS A 192 4.57 -5.28 16.95
CA LYS A 192 5.71 -4.70 17.66
C LYS A 192 5.63 -3.19 17.73
N THR A 193 5.89 -2.63 18.92
CA THR A 193 6.10 -1.20 19.07
C THR A 193 7.48 -0.82 18.51
N VAL A 194 7.50 0.13 17.58
CA VAL A 194 8.74 0.66 17.02
C VAL A 194 9.09 1.95 17.75
N LYS A 195 10.30 2.00 18.31
CA LYS A 195 10.84 3.20 18.93
C LYS A 195 11.68 3.97 17.90
N ASN A 196 11.75 5.29 18.06
CA ASN A 196 12.67 6.13 17.29
C ASN A 196 14.11 5.88 17.78
N ARG A 197 14.75 4.85 17.25
CA ARG A 197 16.13 4.50 17.59
C ARG A 197 17.06 5.21 16.63
N HIS A 198 17.88 6.11 17.19
CA HIS A 198 18.82 6.92 16.42
C HIS A 198 20.22 6.31 16.36
N LEU A 199 20.50 5.37 17.24
CA LEU A 199 21.81 4.75 17.36
C LEU A 199 21.74 3.24 17.12
N ILE A 200 22.81 2.69 16.59
CA ILE A 200 23.02 1.25 16.53
C ILE A 200 23.46 0.80 17.93
N PRO A 201 22.88 -0.29 18.49
CA PRO A 201 23.31 -0.77 19.79
C PRO A 201 24.78 -1.21 19.77
N LEU A 202 25.46 -0.98 20.86
CA LEU A 202 26.80 -1.53 21.08
C LEU A 202 26.68 -3.06 21.18
N GLY A 203 27.61 -3.77 20.57
CA GLY A 203 27.71 -5.22 20.67
C GLY A 203 27.94 -5.67 22.11
N SER A 204 27.36 -6.80 22.50
CA SER A 204 27.49 -7.34 23.86
C SER A 204 28.95 -7.53 24.29
N LYS A 205 29.83 -7.93 23.37
CA LYS A 205 31.26 -8.07 23.62
C LYS A 205 31.91 -6.72 23.98
N THR A 206 31.61 -5.67 23.22
CA THR A 206 32.13 -4.31 23.50
C THR A 206 31.68 -3.79 24.88
N ILE A 207 30.44 -4.06 25.25
CA ILE A 207 29.89 -3.69 26.56
C ILE A 207 30.59 -4.45 27.66
N SER A 208 30.80 -5.77 27.53
CA SER A 208 31.47 -6.58 28.55
C SER A 208 32.93 -6.21 28.70
N GLU A 209 33.62 -5.89 27.62
CA GLU A 209 35.04 -5.45 27.66
C GLU A 209 35.25 -4.04 28.22
N SER A 210 34.16 -3.23 28.28
CA SER A 210 34.24 -1.87 28.84
C SER A 210 34.20 -1.82 30.38
N ASN A 211 34.13 -2.96 31.07
CA ASN A 211 34.02 -3.04 32.53
C ASN A 211 32.92 -2.15 33.13
N GLY A 212 31.75 -2.10 32.46
CA GLY A 212 30.58 -1.34 32.91
C GLY A 212 30.62 0.15 32.54
N THR A 213 31.63 0.61 31.82
CA THR A 213 31.70 2.02 31.36
C THR A 213 30.73 2.32 30.24
N LEU A 214 30.42 1.34 29.38
CA LEU A 214 29.49 1.48 28.28
C LEU A 214 28.21 0.69 28.54
N ALA A 215 27.08 1.29 28.18
CA ALA A 215 25.79 0.65 28.26
C ALA A 215 24.89 1.13 27.09
N ASN A 216 23.95 0.28 26.69
CA ASN A 216 22.90 0.67 25.75
C ASN A 216 21.77 1.35 26.52
N SER A 217 21.63 2.67 26.41
CA SER A 217 20.65 3.47 27.16
C SER A 217 19.44 3.90 26.35
N TYR A 218 19.42 3.68 25.04
CA TYR A 218 18.36 4.17 24.14
C TYR A 218 17.26 3.13 23.87
N GLY A 219 16.93 2.30 24.85
CA GLY A 219 15.84 1.34 24.77
C GLY A 219 16.15 0.07 23.99
N PHE A 220 17.42 -0.34 24.01
CA PHE A 220 17.89 -1.64 23.53
C PHE A 220 17.82 -2.69 24.62
#